data_6dd031075c467146e4c2c00c3eefeea4
#
_entry.id   6dd031075c467146e4c2c00c3eefeea4
#
_cell.length_a   1.000
_cell.length_b   1.000
_cell.length_c   1.000
_cell.angle_alpha   90.00
_cell.angle_beta   90.00
_cell.angle_gamma   90.00
#
_symmetry.space_group_name_H-M   'P 1'
#
loop_
_entity.id
_entity.type
_entity.pdbx_description
1 polymer ?
#
loop_
_entity_poly.entity_id
_entity_poly.type
_entity_poly.pdbx_seq_one_letter_code
_entity_poly.pdbx_strand_id
1 'polypeptide(L)'
;MKKYMLIDCCEREIGEPEFFDTMLKAQIRMLEKFFEACKYVDENSYDYEFEINSNDDLDKVVDVLIKEDILDDENNLNESCAWAETSNHDNWDCKIIEVEI
;
A
#
# COMPACT_ATOMS: atom_id res chain seq x y z
N MET A 1 3.19 14.17 -20.52
CA MET A 1 2.27 13.11 -20.10
C MET A 1 2.48 12.81 -18.62
N LYS A 2 1.41 12.77 -17.86
CA LYS A 2 1.49 12.48 -16.43
C LYS A 2 1.57 10.98 -16.17
N LYS A 3 2.48 10.59 -15.29
CA LYS A 3 2.59 9.22 -14.77
C LYS A 3 2.61 9.28 -13.25
N TYR A 4 2.33 8.17 -12.64
CA TYR A 4 2.35 8.03 -11.19
C TYR A 4 3.42 7.01 -10.82
N MET A 5 4.47 7.50 -10.17
CA MET A 5 5.59 6.67 -9.75
C MET A 5 5.35 6.17 -8.34
N LEU A 6 5.38 4.85 -8.18
CA LEU A 6 5.31 4.22 -6.88
C LEU A 6 6.71 3.75 -6.50
N ILE A 7 7.15 4.14 -5.32
CA ILE A 7 8.46 3.75 -4.80
C ILE A 7 8.29 3.28 -3.36
N ASP A 8 8.98 2.23 -2.99
CA ASP A 8 8.96 1.73 -1.63
C ASP A 8 10.37 1.57 -1.07
N CYS A 9 10.44 1.52 0.26
CA CYS A 9 11.69 1.39 1.00
C CYS A 9 11.44 0.52 2.23
N CYS A 10 12.34 -0.44 2.47
CA CYS A 10 12.32 -1.26 3.66
C CYS A 10 13.72 -1.26 4.27
N GLU A 11 13.84 -0.74 5.49
CA GLU A 11 15.11 -0.67 6.23
C GLU A 11 16.27 -0.11 5.40
N ARG A 12 16.05 1.02 4.74
CA ARG A 12 17.03 1.73 3.91
C ARG A 12 17.28 1.11 2.54
N GLU A 13 16.65 -0.01 2.22
CA GLU A 13 16.70 -0.55 0.87
C GLU A 13 15.54 0.01 0.07
N ILE A 14 15.85 0.75 -0.98
CA ILE A 14 14.88 1.34 -1.86
C ILE A 14 14.58 0.35 -2.98
N GLY A 15 13.29 0.01 -3.15
CA GLY A 15 12.84 -0.85 -4.22
C GLY A 15 12.89 -0.15 -5.58
N GLU A 16 12.73 -0.93 -6.65
CA GLU A 16 12.65 -0.37 -7.99
C GLU A 16 11.34 0.40 -8.16
N PRO A 17 11.37 1.61 -8.71
CA PRO A 17 10.15 2.36 -8.95
C PRO A 17 9.28 1.71 -10.02
N GLU A 18 7.97 1.75 -9.82
CA GLU A 18 6.98 1.29 -10.80
C GLU A 18 6.19 2.50 -11.28
N PHE A 19 5.80 2.51 -12.55
CA PHE A 19 5.10 3.64 -13.16
C PHE A 19 3.72 3.20 -13.64
N PHE A 20 2.72 4.04 -13.39
CA PHE A 20 1.33 3.75 -13.73
C PHE A 20 0.70 4.93 -14.46
N ASP A 21 -0.24 4.64 -15.34
CA ASP A 21 -0.95 5.65 -16.13
C ASP A 21 -1.99 6.40 -15.31
N THR A 22 -2.49 5.80 -14.23
CA THR A 22 -3.52 6.41 -13.39
C THR A 22 -3.14 6.29 -11.91
N MET A 23 -3.62 7.24 -11.11
CA MET A 23 -3.46 7.21 -9.66
C MET A 23 -4.09 5.96 -9.05
N LEU A 24 -5.26 5.55 -9.54
CA LEU A 24 -5.93 4.36 -9.04
C LEU A 24 -5.09 3.10 -9.19
N LYS A 25 -4.45 2.92 -10.36
CA LYS A 25 -3.57 1.76 -10.59
C LYS A 25 -2.38 1.75 -9.62
N ALA A 26 -1.78 2.92 -9.38
CA ALA A 26 -0.71 3.06 -8.41
C ALA A 26 -1.19 2.73 -7.00
N GLN A 27 -2.37 3.21 -6.63
CA GLN A 27 -2.96 2.94 -5.31
C GLN A 27 -3.26 1.46 -5.10
N ILE A 28 -3.76 0.77 -6.12
CA ILE A 28 -3.99 -0.68 -6.07
C ILE A 28 -2.67 -1.41 -5.81
N ARG A 29 -1.62 -1.03 -6.52
CA ARG A 29 -0.30 -1.65 -6.32
C ARG A 29 0.25 -1.36 -4.93
N MET A 30 0.06 -0.14 -4.43
CA MET A 30 0.46 0.23 -3.07
C MET A 30 -0.26 -0.63 -2.03
N LEU A 31 -1.55 -0.87 -2.21
CA LEU A 31 -2.34 -1.72 -1.33
C LEU A 31 -1.84 -3.17 -1.34
N GLU A 32 -1.52 -3.71 -2.52
CA GLU A 32 -0.93 -5.05 -2.64
C GLU A 32 0.38 -5.15 -1.87
N LYS A 33 1.25 -4.15 -2.02
CA LYS A 33 2.52 -4.09 -1.29
C LYS A 33 2.33 -3.95 0.22
N PHE A 34 1.33 -3.17 0.63
CA PHE A 34 0.97 -3.03 2.04
C PHE A 34 0.58 -4.39 2.63
N PHE A 35 -0.24 -5.17 1.92
CA PHE A 35 -0.63 -6.50 2.38
C PHE A 35 0.55 -7.45 2.49
N GLU A 36 1.52 -7.36 1.57
CA GLU A 36 2.72 -8.17 1.62
C GLU A 36 3.65 -7.79 2.78
N ALA A 37 3.69 -6.50 3.12
CA ALA A 37 4.61 -5.97 4.13
C ALA A 37 4.05 -6.04 5.55
N CYS A 38 2.75 -5.82 5.73
CA CYS A 38 2.15 -5.65 7.04
C CYS A 38 2.16 -6.96 7.85
N LYS A 39 2.82 -6.95 9.01
CA LYS A 39 2.91 -8.12 9.88
C LYS A 39 1.55 -8.66 10.34
N TYR A 40 0.58 -7.78 10.56
CA TYR A 40 -0.74 -8.18 11.03
C TYR A 40 -1.50 -8.99 9.98
N VAL A 41 -1.30 -8.67 8.71
CA VAL A 41 -1.88 -9.43 7.61
C VAL A 41 -1.17 -10.77 7.48
N ASP A 42 0.16 -10.76 7.50
CA ASP A 42 1.00 -11.94 7.35
C ASP A 42 0.81 -12.91 8.53
N GLU A 43 0.96 -12.42 9.77
CA GLU A 43 0.88 -13.26 10.98
C GLU A 43 -0.50 -13.87 11.22
N ASN A 44 -1.55 -13.18 10.82
CA ASN A 44 -2.93 -13.64 11.02
C ASN A 44 -3.46 -14.41 9.81
N SER A 45 -2.66 -14.56 8.77
CA SER A 45 -3.02 -15.28 7.54
C SER A 45 -4.33 -14.77 6.92
N TYR A 46 -4.56 -13.46 6.96
CA TYR A 46 -5.71 -12.87 6.31
C TYR A 46 -5.62 -13.08 4.80
N ASP A 47 -6.67 -13.65 4.25
CA ASP A 47 -6.79 -13.87 2.82
C ASP A 47 -7.73 -12.79 2.26
N TYR A 48 -7.13 -11.69 1.82
CA TYR A 48 -7.87 -10.58 1.24
C TYR A 48 -7.82 -10.66 -0.28
N GLU A 49 -8.92 -11.09 -0.86
CA GLU A 49 -9.10 -11.00 -2.30
C GLU A 49 -10.08 -9.87 -2.58
N PHE A 50 -9.60 -8.81 -3.20
CA PHE A 50 -10.43 -7.67 -3.55
C PHE A 50 -10.36 -7.41 -5.04
N GLU A 51 -11.51 -7.19 -5.64
CA GLU A 51 -11.61 -6.70 -7.00
C GLU A 51 -11.83 -5.18 -6.92
N ILE A 52 -10.82 -4.41 -7.32
CA ILE A 52 -10.84 -2.96 -7.20
C ILE A 52 -10.87 -2.35 -8.60
N ASN A 53 -11.98 -1.69 -8.94
CA ASN A 53 -12.20 -1.05 -10.25
C ASN A 53 -12.45 0.46 -10.13
N SER A 54 -12.55 0.98 -8.89
CA SER A 54 -12.86 2.38 -8.64
C SER A 54 -12.29 2.83 -7.29
N ASN A 55 -12.29 4.14 -7.05
CA ASN A 55 -11.91 4.69 -5.75
C ASN A 55 -12.88 4.25 -4.64
N ASP A 56 -14.16 4.05 -4.95
CA ASP A 56 -15.14 3.55 -3.99
C ASP A 56 -14.79 2.13 -3.52
N ASP A 57 -14.33 1.28 -4.44
CA ASP A 57 -13.88 -0.07 -4.09
C ASP A 57 -12.66 -0.03 -3.18
N LEU A 58 -11.72 0.89 -3.45
CA LEU A 58 -10.54 1.10 -2.63
C LEU A 58 -10.93 1.52 -1.21
N ASP A 59 -11.88 2.47 -1.08
CA ASP A 59 -12.39 2.92 0.22
C ASP A 59 -13.03 1.78 1.01
N LYS A 60 -13.73 0.88 0.35
CA LYS A 60 -14.33 -0.31 0.99
C LYS A 60 -13.26 -1.23 1.56
N VAL A 61 -12.15 -1.41 0.87
CA VAL A 61 -11.03 -2.22 1.37
C VAL A 61 -10.43 -1.55 2.63
N VAL A 62 -10.23 -0.25 2.60
CA VAL A 62 -9.72 0.49 3.76
C VAL A 62 -10.67 0.36 4.94
N ASP A 63 -11.99 0.41 4.73
CA ASP A 63 -12.99 0.23 5.77
C ASP A 63 -12.89 -1.17 6.41
N VAL A 64 -12.63 -2.20 5.63
CA VAL A 64 -12.41 -3.56 6.14
C VAL A 64 -11.16 -3.59 7.04
N LEU A 65 -10.08 -2.96 6.61
CA LEU A 65 -8.84 -2.90 7.39
C LEU A 65 -9.06 -2.17 8.73
N ILE A 66 -9.88 -1.14 8.74
CA ILE A 66 -10.25 -0.42 9.97
C ILE A 66 -11.05 -1.34 10.90
N LYS A 67 -12.04 -2.05 10.37
CA LYS A 67 -12.89 -2.96 11.16
C LYS A 67 -12.11 -4.13 11.77
N GLU A 68 -11.09 -4.60 11.08
CA GLU A 68 -10.25 -5.70 11.53
C GLU A 68 -9.11 -5.24 12.46
N ASP A 69 -9.09 -3.96 12.83
CA ASP A 69 -8.06 -3.36 13.69
C ASP A 69 -6.62 -3.52 13.14
N ILE A 70 -6.47 -3.56 11.82
CA ILE A 70 -5.15 -3.69 11.19
C ILE A 70 -4.44 -2.33 11.15
N LEU A 71 -5.20 -1.26 10.91
CA LEU A 71 -4.62 0.09 10.81
C LEU A 71 -4.43 0.71 12.18
N ASP A 72 -3.22 1.19 12.45
CA ASP A 72 -2.84 1.91 13.67
C ASP A 72 -1.76 2.94 13.32
N ASP A 73 -1.03 3.47 14.31
CA ASP A 73 0.02 4.44 14.07
C ASP A 73 1.24 3.86 13.33
N GLU A 74 1.45 2.56 13.46
CA GLU A 74 2.60 1.86 12.86
C GLU A 74 2.29 1.22 11.51
N ASN A 75 1.01 0.98 11.24
CA ASN A 75 0.53 0.34 10.01
C ASN A 75 -0.66 1.10 9.47
N ASN A 76 -0.48 1.85 8.40
CA ASN A 76 -1.55 2.66 7.84
C ASN A 76 -1.29 3.00 6.38
N LEU A 77 -2.26 3.62 5.74
CA LEU A 77 -2.14 4.12 4.38
C LEU A 77 -3.10 5.27 4.15
N ASN A 78 -2.75 6.12 3.19
CA ASN A 78 -3.61 7.19 2.69
C ASN A 78 -3.56 7.20 1.15
N GLU A 79 -3.98 8.29 0.53
CA GLU A 79 -4.06 8.39 -0.93
C GLU A 79 -2.72 8.19 -1.64
N SER A 80 -1.62 8.59 -1.02
CA SER A 80 -0.31 8.62 -1.67
C SER A 80 0.82 7.98 -0.88
N CYS A 81 0.56 7.51 0.33
CA CYS A 81 1.58 6.93 1.21
C CYS A 81 1.02 5.71 1.94
N ALA A 82 1.90 4.77 2.23
CA ALA A 82 1.59 3.64 3.08
C ALA A 82 2.82 3.33 3.92
N TRP A 83 2.62 2.79 5.10
CA TRP A 83 3.71 2.36 5.99
C TRP A 83 3.25 1.19 6.84
N ALA A 84 4.17 0.30 7.15
CA ALA A 84 3.88 -0.89 7.94
C ALA A 84 5.13 -1.41 8.63
N GLU A 85 4.92 -2.13 9.73
CA GLU A 85 5.94 -2.94 10.34
C GLU A 85 5.84 -4.35 9.78
N THR A 86 6.96 -4.91 9.32
CA THR A 86 7.01 -6.27 8.78
C THR A 86 7.10 -7.32 9.88
N SER A 87 6.90 -8.58 9.54
CA SER A 87 7.05 -9.71 10.48
C SER A 87 8.47 -9.82 11.05
N ASN A 88 9.46 -9.26 10.38
CA ASN A 88 10.84 -9.20 10.85
C ASN A 88 11.13 -7.96 11.68
N HIS A 89 10.11 -7.17 12.02
CA HIS A 89 10.21 -5.90 12.74
C HIS A 89 10.94 -4.80 11.97
N ASP A 90 10.99 -4.90 10.64
CA ASP A 90 11.52 -3.86 9.77
C ASP A 90 10.44 -2.82 9.49
N ASN A 91 10.85 -1.60 9.17
CA ASN A 91 9.94 -0.53 8.77
C ASN A 91 9.87 -0.46 7.25
N TRP A 92 8.67 -0.64 6.70
CA TRP A 92 8.38 -0.50 5.29
C TRP A 92 7.60 0.78 5.04
N ASP A 93 8.01 1.55 4.03
CA ASP A 93 7.33 2.78 3.60
C ASP A 93 7.14 2.75 2.08
N CYS A 94 6.03 3.30 1.64
CA CYS A 94 5.70 3.41 0.22
C CYS A 94 5.12 4.78 -0.08
N LYS A 95 5.41 5.30 -1.26
CA LYS A 95 4.93 6.61 -1.68
C LYS A 95 4.61 6.61 -3.18
N ILE A 96 3.54 7.34 -3.52
CA ILE A 96 3.18 7.61 -4.91
C ILE A 96 3.47 9.07 -5.20
N ILE A 97 4.20 9.33 -6.28
CA ILE A 97 4.58 10.67 -6.72
C ILE A 97 4.08 10.87 -8.14
N GLU A 98 3.36 11.98 -8.38
CA GLU A 98 3.00 12.37 -9.73
C GLU A 98 4.22 12.93 -10.43
N VAL A 99 4.53 12.40 -11.60
CA VAL A 99 5.68 12.82 -12.40
C VAL A 99 5.24 13.18 -13.80
N GLU A 100 5.89 14.18 -14.37
CA GLU A 100 5.68 14.60 -15.76
C GLU A 100 6.78 14.00 -16.62
N ILE A 101 6.36 13.27 -17.65
CA ILE A 101 7.30 12.60 -18.54
C ILE A 101 7.11 13.11 -19.97
#